data_ee1d69fa0dc0ab97ba1cad08e54a1249
#
_entry.id   ee1d69fa0dc0ab97ba1cad08e54a1249
#
_cell.length_a   1.000
_cell.length_b   1.000
_cell.length_c   1.000
_cell.angle_alpha   90.00
_cell.angle_beta   90.00
_cell.angle_gamma   90.00
#
_symmetry.space_group_name_H-M   'P 1'
#
loop_
_entity.id
_entity.type
_entity.pdbx_description
1 polymer ?
#
loop_
_entity_poly.entity_id
_entity_poly.type
_entity_poly.pdbx_seq_one_letter_code
_entity_poly.pdbx_strand_id
1 'polypeptide(L)'
;MVALEAALNAAANDKNKFNRLTNNLVQAPAILRTRLNSATAEISTYNRINAPTHKSAAGDVQQVHYGYGRLDAFGGIYNRVMAHLTPDIDNFNPANAPVSYPFLWDTPQHDFVQWNGVSDNAHAETLSRNTGEVIGVFADFDLRRHKGDAGYRSSANTRNQVRLKRQVKSL
;
A
#
# COMPACT_ATOMS: atom_id res chain seq x y z
N MET A 1 7.72 -4.09 -8.14
CA MET A 1 8.15 -4.11 -6.73
C MET A 1 9.51 -4.79 -6.52
N VAL A 2 9.86 -5.87 -7.22
CA VAL A 2 11.18 -6.55 -7.11
C VAL A 2 12.35 -5.58 -7.39
N ALA A 3 12.26 -4.76 -8.43
CA ALA A 3 13.28 -3.76 -8.74
C ALA A 3 13.43 -2.70 -7.63
N LEU A 4 12.33 -2.33 -6.95
CA LEU A 4 12.36 -1.41 -5.83
C LEU A 4 13.06 -2.03 -4.61
N GLU A 5 12.77 -3.28 -4.31
CA GLU A 5 13.46 -4.02 -3.25
C GLU A 5 14.97 -4.07 -3.48
N ALA A 6 15.39 -4.41 -4.70
CA ALA A 6 16.80 -4.41 -5.07
C ALA A 6 17.45 -3.03 -4.93
N ALA A 7 16.74 -1.96 -5.32
CA ALA A 7 17.23 -0.58 -5.18
C ALA A 7 17.38 -0.15 -3.72
N LEU A 8 16.40 -0.49 -2.86
CA LEU A 8 16.46 -0.21 -1.42
C LEU A 8 17.59 -0.97 -0.74
N ASN A 9 17.76 -2.26 -1.05
CA ASN A 9 18.87 -3.06 -0.56
C ASN A 9 20.23 -2.47 -0.99
N ALA A 10 20.35 -2.06 -2.25
CA ALA A 10 21.57 -1.41 -2.74
C ALA A 10 21.82 -0.07 -2.03
N ALA A 11 20.78 0.73 -1.77
CA ALA A 11 20.92 1.99 -1.04
C ALA A 11 21.32 1.79 0.43
N ALA A 12 20.85 0.71 1.07
CA ALA A 12 21.20 0.40 2.44
C ALA A 12 22.62 -0.17 2.60
N ASN A 13 23.08 -1.00 1.66
CA ASN A 13 24.31 -1.79 1.79
C ASN A 13 25.54 -1.19 1.07
N ASP A 14 25.33 -0.40 0.01
CA ASP A 14 26.41 0.31 -0.67
C ASP A 14 26.74 1.61 0.05
N LYS A 15 27.96 1.71 0.58
CA LYS A 15 28.43 2.87 1.36
C LYS A 15 28.29 4.20 0.58
N ASN A 16 28.61 4.19 -0.70
CA ASN A 16 28.56 5.42 -1.53
C ASN A 16 27.12 5.84 -1.80
N LYS A 17 26.24 4.89 -2.09
CA LYS A 17 24.82 5.17 -2.29
C LYS A 17 24.19 5.67 -1.00
N PHE A 18 24.48 5.02 0.12
CA PHE A 18 23.98 5.42 1.44
C PHE A 18 24.41 6.84 1.81
N ASN A 19 25.72 7.17 1.64
CA ASN A 19 26.23 8.50 1.93
C ASN A 19 25.59 9.57 1.07
N ARG A 20 25.41 9.33 -0.24
CA ARG A 20 24.70 10.27 -1.13
C ARG A 20 23.27 10.48 -0.68
N LEU A 21 22.57 9.42 -0.30
CA LEU A 21 21.19 9.50 0.18
C LEU A 21 21.09 10.28 1.49
N THR A 22 22.00 10.04 2.42
CA THR A 22 22.09 10.76 3.71
C THR A 22 22.30 12.25 3.49
N ASN A 23 23.22 12.62 2.60
CA ASN A 23 23.53 14.01 2.31
C ASN A 23 22.35 14.73 1.63
N ASN A 24 21.65 14.05 0.72
CA ASN A 24 20.54 14.63 -0.01
C ASN A 24 19.28 14.82 0.87
N LEU A 25 19.04 13.93 1.81
CA LEU A 25 17.87 13.96 2.67
C LEU A 25 18.07 14.74 3.97
N VAL A 26 19.29 15.18 4.25
CA VAL A 26 19.64 15.91 5.50
C VAL A 26 19.14 15.15 6.75
N GLN A 27 19.32 13.85 6.77
CA GLN A 27 18.86 13.00 7.88
C GLN A 27 20.03 12.33 8.60
N ALA A 28 19.84 12.10 9.90
CA ALA A 28 20.82 11.34 10.69
C ALA A 28 20.99 9.93 10.10
N PRO A 29 22.23 9.47 9.85
CA PRO A 29 22.48 8.18 9.19
C PRO A 29 21.82 6.98 9.87
N ALA A 30 21.77 6.95 11.19
CA ALA A 30 21.11 5.87 11.95
C ALA A 30 19.61 5.81 11.69
N ILE A 31 18.93 6.96 11.69
CA ILE A 31 17.50 7.05 11.40
C ILE A 31 17.21 6.62 9.97
N LEU A 32 18.03 7.09 9.03
CA LEU A 32 17.86 6.72 7.62
C LEU A 32 18.05 5.21 7.41
N ARG A 33 19.05 4.61 8.05
CA ARG A 33 19.28 3.16 7.96
C ARG A 33 18.11 2.36 8.51
N THR A 34 17.58 2.75 9.66
CA THR A 34 16.40 2.09 10.24
C THR A 34 15.21 2.18 9.28
N ARG A 35 14.95 3.34 8.70
CA ARG A 35 13.84 3.53 7.74
C ARG A 35 14.03 2.72 6.46
N LEU A 36 15.24 2.68 5.91
CA LEU A 36 15.53 1.85 4.73
C LEU A 36 15.33 0.37 5.01
N ASN A 37 15.80 -0.12 6.13
CA ASN A 37 15.64 -1.51 6.51
C ASN A 37 14.15 -1.87 6.72
N SER A 38 13.38 -1.00 7.37
CA SER A 38 11.94 -1.17 7.53
C SER A 38 11.22 -1.21 6.18
N ALA A 39 11.47 -0.23 5.30
CA ALA A 39 10.89 -0.19 3.98
C ALA A 39 11.28 -1.42 3.13
N THR A 40 12.52 -1.85 3.21
CA THR A 40 12.98 -3.05 2.51
C THR A 40 12.25 -4.31 3.00
N ALA A 41 12.09 -4.47 4.31
CA ALA A 41 11.38 -5.60 4.89
C ALA A 41 9.90 -5.64 4.47
N GLU A 42 9.24 -4.48 4.43
CA GLU A 42 7.86 -4.38 3.94
C GLU A 42 7.73 -4.76 2.47
N ILE A 43 8.60 -4.20 1.61
CA ILE A 43 8.60 -4.50 0.18
C ILE A 43 8.92 -5.97 -0.08
N SER A 44 9.86 -6.54 0.66
CA SER A 44 10.21 -7.96 0.58
C SER A 44 9.01 -8.84 0.95
N THR A 45 8.33 -8.51 2.03
CA THR A 45 7.11 -9.21 2.44
C THR A 45 6.02 -9.10 1.39
N TYR A 46 5.80 -7.90 0.84
CA TYR A 46 4.85 -7.67 -0.24
C TYR A 46 5.19 -8.52 -1.47
N ASN A 47 6.44 -8.51 -1.91
CA ASN A 47 6.89 -9.31 -3.06
C ASN A 47 6.71 -10.80 -2.82
N ARG A 48 7.03 -11.28 -1.62
CA ARG A 48 6.86 -12.68 -1.24
C ARG A 48 5.39 -13.11 -1.26
N ILE A 49 4.50 -12.32 -0.68
CA ILE A 49 3.06 -12.60 -0.64
C ILE A 49 2.47 -12.62 -2.04
N ASN A 50 2.88 -11.70 -2.90
CA ASN A 50 2.36 -11.56 -4.25
C ASN A 50 3.18 -12.36 -5.30
N ALA A 51 4.10 -13.19 -4.88
CA ALA A 51 4.84 -14.05 -5.80
C ALA A 51 3.91 -15.07 -6.47
N PRO A 52 4.06 -15.32 -7.78
CA PRO A 52 3.23 -16.30 -8.49
C PRO A 52 3.29 -17.73 -7.91
N THR A 53 4.35 -18.02 -7.18
CA THR A 53 4.60 -19.32 -6.53
C THR A 53 4.02 -19.41 -5.13
N HIS A 54 3.45 -18.32 -4.59
CA HIS A 54 2.87 -18.34 -3.25
C HIS A 54 1.60 -19.18 -3.25
N LYS A 55 1.52 -20.17 -2.36
CA LYS A 55 0.33 -20.97 -2.14
C LYS A 55 -0.50 -20.36 -1.02
N SER A 56 -1.82 -20.35 -1.19
CA SER A 56 -2.72 -20.00 -0.10
C SER A 56 -2.88 -21.14 0.89
N ALA A 57 -3.31 -20.86 2.12
CA ALA A 57 -3.70 -21.87 3.10
C ALA A 57 -4.87 -22.75 2.60
N ALA A 58 -5.70 -22.22 1.70
CA ALA A 58 -6.84 -22.93 1.11
C ALA A 58 -6.47 -23.92 -0.02
N GLY A 59 -5.18 -24.06 -0.35
CA GLY A 59 -4.71 -25.05 -1.33
C GLY A 59 -4.08 -24.47 -2.60
N ASP A 60 -4.21 -25.18 -3.72
CA ASP A 60 -3.45 -24.96 -4.95
C ASP A 60 -3.89 -23.78 -5.84
N VAL A 61 -4.52 -22.77 -5.31
CA VAL A 61 -4.91 -21.61 -6.10
C VAL A 61 -3.65 -20.82 -6.48
N GLN A 62 -3.22 -20.92 -7.72
CA GLN A 62 -2.10 -20.16 -8.23
C GLN A 62 -2.52 -18.71 -8.49
N GLN A 63 -1.63 -17.78 -8.17
CA GLN A 63 -1.83 -16.40 -8.54
C GLN A 63 -1.83 -16.27 -10.07
N VAL A 64 -2.85 -15.59 -10.59
CA VAL A 64 -2.99 -15.33 -12.03
C VAL A 64 -2.14 -14.13 -12.41
N HIS A 65 -1.42 -14.23 -13.54
CA HIS A 65 -0.79 -13.06 -14.16
C HIS A 65 -1.85 -12.19 -14.82
N TYR A 66 -1.98 -10.95 -14.36
CA TYR A 66 -3.08 -10.08 -14.79
C TYR A 66 -2.96 -9.54 -16.22
N GLY A 67 -1.76 -9.51 -16.78
CA GLY A 67 -1.47 -8.80 -18.01
C GLY A 67 -1.32 -7.29 -17.84
N TYR A 68 -1.09 -6.58 -18.94
CA TYR A 68 -0.86 -5.13 -18.90
C TYR A 68 -2.13 -4.36 -18.56
N GLY A 69 -1.97 -3.30 -17.77
CA GLY A 69 -3.06 -2.39 -17.40
C GLY A 69 -4.15 -3.01 -16.53
N ARG A 70 -3.85 -4.08 -15.83
CA ARG A 70 -4.79 -4.77 -14.94
C ARG A 70 -4.20 -5.01 -13.56
N LEU A 71 -5.07 -5.00 -12.56
CA LEU A 71 -4.74 -5.26 -11.17
C LEU A 71 -5.97 -5.80 -10.44
N ASP A 72 -5.77 -6.79 -9.58
CA ASP A 72 -6.76 -7.12 -8.57
C ASP A 72 -6.56 -6.24 -7.33
N ALA A 73 -7.15 -5.05 -7.35
CA ALA A 73 -7.01 -4.08 -6.28
C ALA A 73 -7.63 -4.58 -4.97
N PHE A 74 -8.79 -5.22 -5.04
CA PHE A 74 -9.45 -5.75 -3.85
C PHE A 74 -8.68 -6.89 -3.20
N GLY A 75 -8.26 -7.88 -3.98
CA GLY A 75 -7.43 -8.97 -3.48
C GLY A 75 -6.14 -8.45 -2.85
N GLY A 76 -5.49 -7.47 -3.48
CA GLY A 76 -4.31 -6.82 -2.94
C GLY A 76 -4.57 -6.09 -1.61
N ILE A 77 -5.66 -5.32 -1.50
CA ILE A 77 -6.05 -4.62 -0.26
C ILE A 77 -6.38 -5.63 0.85
N TYR A 78 -7.19 -6.64 0.57
CA TYR A 78 -7.55 -7.65 1.57
C TYR A 78 -6.33 -8.43 2.06
N ASN A 79 -5.43 -8.83 1.19
CA ASN A 79 -4.19 -9.48 1.57
C ASN A 79 -3.29 -8.57 2.42
N ARG A 80 -3.23 -7.28 2.09
CA ARG A 80 -2.49 -6.30 2.89
C ARG A 80 -3.06 -6.21 4.31
N VAL A 81 -4.37 -6.10 4.44
CA VAL A 81 -5.02 -5.93 5.74
C VAL A 81 -5.06 -7.25 6.52
N MET A 82 -5.52 -8.33 5.91
CA MET A 82 -5.84 -9.57 6.61
C MET A 82 -4.64 -10.50 6.80
N ALA A 83 -3.66 -10.48 5.91
CA ALA A 83 -2.51 -11.38 6.00
C ALA A 83 -1.22 -10.68 6.41
N HIS A 84 -1.07 -9.38 6.12
CA HIS A 84 0.16 -8.66 6.43
C HIS A 84 0.05 -7.80 7.69
N LEU A 85 -1.01 -7.01 7.84
CA LEU A 85 -1.20 -6.14 9.01
C LEU A 85 -1.74 -6.89 10.24
N THR A 86 -2.58 -7.88 10.03
CA THR A 86 -2.86 -8.91 11.04
C THR A 86 -1.90 -10.06 10.79
N PRO A 87 -0.83 -10.27 11.52
CA PRO A 87 0.26 -11.17 11.12
C PRO A 87 -0.17 -12.65 11.08
N ASP A 88 -1.11 -12.94 10.23
CA ASP A 88 -1.69 -14.25 9.98
C ASP A 88 -1.68 -14.52 8.48
N ILE A 89 -0.63 -15.17 8.02
CA ILE A 89 -0.44 -15.49 6.60
C ILE A 89 -1.48 -16.48 6.07
N ASP A 90 -2.15 -17.21 6.94
CA ASP A 90 -3.19 -18.15 6.54
C ASP A 90 -4.45 -17.44 6.02
N ASN A 91 -4.59 -16.14 6.32
CA ASN A 91 -5.62 -15.30 5.73
C ASN A 91 -5.29 -14.83 4.30
N PHE A 92 -4.10 -15.16 3.78
CA PHE A 92 -3.75 -14.81 2.41
C PHE A 92 -4.59 -15.58 1.41
N ASN A 93 -5.20 -14.86 0.46
CA ASN A 93 -5.91 -15.43 -0.66
C ASN A 93 -5.34 -14.88 -1.97
N PRO A 94 -4.90 -15.73 -2.92
CA PRO A 94 -4.36 -15.25 -4.18
C PRO A 94 -5.30 -14.29 -4.88
N ALA A 95 -4.80 -13.12 -5.22
CA ALA A 95 -5.54 -12.12 -5.98
C ALA A 95 -5.69 -12.61 -7.42
N ASN A 96 -6.89 -12.97 -7.84
CA ASN A 96 -7.18 -13.62 -9.12
C ASN A 96 -8.36 -13.00 -9.88
N ALA A 97 -8.84 -11.84 -9.47
CA ALA A 97 -9.93 -11.11 -10.09
C ALA A 97 -9.44 -9.77 -10.70
N PRO A 98 -8.57 -9.80 -11.74
CA PRO A 98 -7.98 -8.60 -12.29
C PRO A 98 -9.01 -7.75 -13.04
N VAL A 99 -9.00 -6.46 -12.75
CA VAL A 99 -9.78 -5.44 -13.46
C VAL A 99 -8.85 -4.42 -14.11
N SER A 100 -9.34 -3.71 -15.12
CA SER A 100 -8.60 -2.63 -15.77
C SER A 100 -8.41 -1.45 -14.81
N TYR A 101 -7.30 -0.71 -14.98
CA TYR A 101 -7.12 0.54 -14.25
C TYR A 101 -8.23 1.52 -14.61
N PRO A 102 -8.81 2.23 -13.63
CA PRO A 102 -9.76 3.28 -13.91
C PRO A 102 -9.05 4.46 -14.60
N PHE A 103 -9.81 5.21 -15.38
CA PHE A 103 -9.34 6.51 -15.89
C PHE A 103 -9.22 7.52 -14.75
N LEU A 104 -8.35 8.53 -14.93
CA LEU A 104 -8.07 9.52 -13.89
C LEU A 104 -8.92 10.79 -14.02
N TRP A 105 -9.31 11.13 -15.25
CA TRP A 105 -10.17 12.29 -15.51
C TRP A 105 -11.54 12.06 -14.91
N ASP A 106 -12.13 13.11 -14.42
CA ASP A 106 -13.43 13.13 -13.74
C ASP A 106 -13.54 12.26 -12.47
N THR A 107 -12.48 11.60 -12.07
CA THR A 107 -12.47 10.76 -10.86
C THR A 107 -13.00 11.48 -9.62
N PRO A 108 -12.68 12.78 -9.35
CA PRO A 108 -13.24 13.50 -8.19
C PRO A 108 -14.74 13.77 -8.28
N GLN A 109 -15.34 13.63 -9.45
CA GLN A 109 -16.76 13.94 -9.72
C GLN A 109 -17.66 12.70 -9.64
N HIS A 110 -17.10 11.51 -9.58
CA HIS A 110 -17.88 10.28 -9.47
C HIS A 110 -18.59 10.20 -8.12
N ASP A 111 -19.85 9.80 -8.11
CA ASP A 111 -20.64 9.65 -6.90
C ASP A 111 -20.17 8.49 -6.04
N PHE A 112 -19.64 7.46 -6.66
CA PHE A 112 -19.15 6.26 -5.99
C PHE A 112 -17.75 5.87 -6.44
N VAL A 113 -17.05 5.07 -5.64
CA VAL A 113 -15.78 4.46 -6.00
C VAL A 113 -15.90 2.95 -6.10
N GLN A 114 -14.97 2.39 -6.86
CA GLN A 114 -14.95 0.99 -7.25
C GLN A 114 -16.13 0.63 -8.16
N TRP A 115 -16.00 -0.43 -8.90
CA TRP A 115 -17.03 -0.92 -9.80
C TRP A 115 -18.34 -1.32 -9.09
N ASN A 116 -18.26 -1.66 -7.83
CA ASN A 116 -19.41 -2.07 -7.01
C ASN A 116 -20.00 -0.95 -6.15
N GLY A 117 -19.48 0.29 -6.27
CA GLY A 117 -19.99 1.43 -5.52
C GLY A 117 -19.76 1.33 -4.01
N VAL A 118 -18.71 0.64 -3.56
CA VAL A 118 -18.47 0.32 -2.15
C VAL A 118 -18.32 1.55 -1.24
N SER A 119 -17.92 2.68 -1.79
CA SER A 119 -17.78 3.92 -1.04
C SER A 119 -18.41 5.09 -1.77
N ASP A 120 -19.26 5.80 -1.07
CA ASP A 120 -19.94 7.01 -1.53
C ASP A 120 -18.96 8.20 -1.56
N ASN A 121 -19.01 8.98 -2.64
CA ASN A 121 -18.30 10.24 -2.80
C ASN A 121 -19.24 11.46 -2.79
N ALA A 122 -20.54 11.25 -2.72
CA ALA A 122 -21.55 12.30 -2.87
C ALA A 122 -21.46 13.36 -1.77
N HIS A 123 -21.04 13.00 -0.59
CA HIS A 123 -20.77 13.92 0.49
C HIS A 123 -19.32 14.43 0.39
N ALA A 124 -19.10 15.32 -0.52
CA ALA A 124 -17.86 15.84 -1.12
C ALA A 124 -16.63 16.08 -0.21
N GLU A 125 -16.78 15.97 1.08
CA GLU A 125 -15.69 16.14 2.05
C GLU A 125 -15.22 14.82 2.64
N THR A 126 -15.91 13.73 2.37
CA THR A 126 -15.51 12.43 2.91
C THR A 126 -14.26 11.93 2.20
N LEU A 127 -13.23 11.81 2.97
CA LEU A 127 -11.97 11.18 2.55
C LEU A 127 -12.10 9.65 2.43
N SER A 128 -13.27 9.09 2.72
CA SER A 128 -13.52 7.65 2.79
C SER A 128 -13.04 6.91 1.56
N ARG A 129 -13.30 7.48 0.40
CA ARG A 129 -12.88 7.00 -0.90
C ARG A 129 -11.37 6.80 -1.02
N ASN A 130 -10.60 7.88 -0.85
CA ASN A 130 -9.14 7.83 -1.04
C ASN A 130 -8.45 7.24 0.20
N THR A 131 -9.01 7.49 1.37
CA THR A 131 -8.46 7.00 2.64
C THR A 131 -8.51 5.48 2.70
N GLY A 132 -9.63 4.86 2.30
CA GLY A 132 -9.76 3.41 2.28
C GLY A 132 -8.74 2.73 1.37
N GLU A 133 -8.52 3.27 0.18
CA GLU A 133 -7.53 2.73 -0.76
C GLU A 133 -6.08 2.95 -0.28
N VAL A 134 -5.75 4.16 0.17
CA VAL A 134 -4.40 4.47 0.66
C VAL A 134 -4.07 3.65 1.89
N ILE A 135 -5.02 3.51 2.80
CA ILE A 135 -4.88 2.68 3.99
C ILE A 135 -4.65 1.21 3.60
N GLY A 136 -5.48 0.67 2.72
CA GLY A 136 -5.38 -0.72 2.32
C GLY A 136 -4.09 -1.08 1.59
N VAL A 137 -3.50 -0.13 0.85
CA VAL A 137 -2.31 -0.39 0.01
C VAL A 137 -1.01 0.07 0.68
N PHE A 138 -1.00 1.24 1.32
CA PHE A 138 0.24 1.93 1.72
C PHE A 138 0.35 2.23 3.20
N ALA A 139 -0.75 2.28 3.95
CA ALA A 139 -0.67 2.65 5.34
C ALA A 139 -0.08 1.54 6.19
N ASP A 140 0.70 1.94 7.17
CA ASP A 140 1.12 1.09 8.26
C ASP A 140 0.15 1.26 9.43
N PHE A 141 -0.33 0.14 9.96
CA PHE A 141 -1.26 0.09 11.08
C PHE A 141 -0.75 -0.83 12.15
N ASP A 142 -0.84 -0.39 13.38
CA ASP A 142 -0.81 -1.28 14.51
C ASP A 142 -2.25 -1.54 14.96
N LEU A 143 -2.76 -2.71 14.64
CA LEU A 143 -4.12 -3.14 14.99
C LEU A 143 -4.25 -3.56 16.46
N ARG A 144 -3.16 -3.57 17.21
CA ARG A 144 -3.20 -3.79 18.65
C ARG A 144 -3.68 -2.52 19.35
N ARG A 145 -4.58 -2.67 20.29
CA ARG A 145 -4.96 -1.57 21.17
C ARG A 145 -3.88 -1.30 22.19
N HIS A 146 -3.40 -0.07 22.23
CA HIS A 146 -2.47 0.41 23.23
C HIS A 146 -3.24 1.15 24.34
N LYS A 147 -2.89 0.87 25.59
CA LYS A 147 -3.52 1.54 26.74
C LYS A 147 -3.30 3.05 26.66
N GLY A 148 -4.40 3.81 26.70
CA GLY A 148 -4.40 5.25 26.64
C GLY A 148 -4.60 5.85 25.22
N ASP A 149 -4.59 5.03 24.18
CA ASP A 149 -4.89 5.50 22.83
C ASP A 149 -6.41 5.51 22.56
N ALA A 150 -6.89 6.57 21.91
CA ALA A 150 -8.31 6.68 21.52
C ALA A 150 -8.69 5.73 20.35
N GLY A 151 -7.70 5.13 19.68
CA GLY A 151 -7.89 4.23 18.53
C GLY A 151 -6.63 3.46 18.19
N TYR A 152 -6.57 2.98 16.97
CA TYR A 152 -5.39 2.27 16.44
C TYR A 152 -4.34 3.26 15.92
N ARG A 153 -3.06 2.92 16.07
CA ARG A 153 -1.96 3.72 15.50
C ARG A 153 -1.89 3.51 14.00
N SER A 154 -1.70 4.60 13.26
CA SER A 154 -1.63 4.56 11.81
C SER A 154 -0.65 5.60 11.29
N SER A 155 0.03 5.27 10.19
CA SER A 155 0.84 6.21 9.41
C SER A 155 0.02 7.08 8.45
N ALA A 156 -1.29 6.88 8.35
CA ALA A 156 -2.15 7.60 7.42
C ALA A 156 -2.17 9.10 7.73
N ASN A 157 -1.89 9.93 6.71
CA ASN A 157 -1.91 11.38 6.80
C ASN A 157 -3.11 11.96 6.03
N THR A 158 -4.20 12.19 6.74
CA THR A 158 -5.45 12.68 6.16
C THR A 158 -5.35 14.09 5.56
N ARG A 159 -4.48 14.95 6.09
CA ARG A 159 -4.27 16.31 5.53
C ARG A 159 -3.69 16.25 4.12
N ASN A 160 -2.76 15.35 3.87
CA ASN A 160 -2.19 15.16 2.54
C ASN A 160 -3.25 14.65 1.56
N GLN A 161 -4.15 13.78 1.99
CA GLN A 161 -5.24 13.27 1.15
C GLN A 161 -6.18 14.39 0.71
N VAL A 162 -6.57 15.29 1.63
CA VAL A 162 -7.38 16.49 1.29
C VAL A 162 -6.68 17.35 0.26
N ARG A 163 -5.38 17.60 0.42
CA ARG A 163 -4.60 18.42 -0.51
C ARG A 163 -4.55 17.79 -1.90
N LEU A 164 -4.27 16.50 -1.99
CA LEU A 164 -4.24 15.76 -3.26
C LEU A 164 -5.59 15.78 -3.96
N LYS A 165 -6.69 15.55 -3.22
CA LYS A 165 -8.05 15.64 -3.77
C LYS A 165 -8.32 17.01 -4.39
N ARG A 166 -7.92 18.10 -3.73
CA ARG A 166 -8.10 19.46 -4.27
C ARG A 166 -7.28 19.69 -5.54
N GLN A 167 -6.04 19.20 -5.57
CA GLN A 167 -5.18 19.32 -6.75
C GLN A 167 -5.74 18.55 -7.94
N VAL A 168 -6.23 17.31 -7.76
CA VAL A 168 -6.84 16.53 -8.84
C VAL A 168 -8.14 17.17 -9.33
N LYS A 169 -8.92 17.79 -8.44
CA LYS A 169 -10.14 18.51 -8.83
C LYS A 169 -9.88 19.76 -9.67
N SER A 170 -8.67 20.30 -9.62
CA SER A 170 -8.28 21.50 -10.38
C SER A 170 -7.70 21.20 -11.77
N LEU A 171 -7.53 19.91 -12.10
CA LEU A 171 -7.13 19.45 -13.45
C LEU A 171 -8.33 19.40 -14.38
#